data_7484edd26b17e858464ac9e87c501778
#
_entry.id   7484edd26b17e858464ac9e87c501778
#
_cell.length_a   1.000
_cell.length_b   1.000
_cell.length_c   1.000
_cell.angle_alpha   90.00
_cell.angle_beta   90.00
_cell.angle_gamma   90.00
#
_symmetry.space_group_name_H-M   'P 1'
#
loop_
_entity.id
_entity.type
_entity.pdbx_description
1 polymer ?
#
loop_
_entity_poly.entity_id
_entity_poly.type
_entity_poly.pdbx_seq_one_letter_code
_entity_poly.pdbx_strand_id
1 'polypeptide(L)'
;MATKKQDYGNESISSLKGADRVRKRPGVIFGSDGLDGCEHAVFEILSNSIDEAREGHGRVITVTRFADRSIQVEDMGRGCPVDWNEKEQRYNWELVYCELYAGGKYDNLTGDNYEYSLGLNGLGACATQYASRYMDVTVWRDGLEYSLHFERGEIVGELQKTELPKNQKKKTGTRTRWLPDLDVFTDIAIPAEYFTDVMKRQAVVNEGITFRFRNETEPGKFEETEFLYENGIVDYVTELAGEGSLTSPVVWQAEKKGRDRADKPEYKVKLSVACCFSNKVNIIEHYHNSSWLEHGGSPEKAAKSAFVSAVDKYLREQNKYQKNESKITWADIEDCIVLVSNNFSTQTSYENQTKKAITNKFVPEAMAEFLRTNLEIYFIENHFDAEKIAEQVLINKRSRESAEKARLNIKKKLSGNIDIANRVQKFVDCRS
;
A
#
# COMPACT_ATOMS: atom_id res chain seq x y z
N MET A 1 -41.11 -28.63 15.89
CA MET A 1 -40.04 -29.12 16.79
C MET A 1 -39.41 -27.89 17.45
N ALA A 2 -39.54 -27.76 18.78
CA ALA A 2 -38.96 -26.62 19.50
C ALA A 2 -37.42 -26.73 19.50
N THR A 3 -36.74 -25.76 18.94
CA THR A 3 -35.31 -25.62 19.04
C THR A 3 -34.92 -25.43 20.50
N LYS A 4 -34.24 -26.41 21.09
CA LYS A 4 -33.63 -26.27 22.41
C LYS A 4 -32.72 -25.02 22.38
N LYS A 5 -33.05 -23.99 23.12
CA LYS A 5 -32.11 -22.91 23.45
C LYS A 5 -30.92 -23.58 24.12
N GLN A 6 -29.77 -23.50 23.46
CA GLN A 6 -28.49 -23.94 24.02
C GLN A 6 -28.18 -23.00 25.20
N ASP A 7 -28.14 -23.54 26.41
CA ASP A 7 -27.84 -22.76 27.61
C ASP A 7 -26.43 -22.20 27.53
N TYR A 8 -26.25 -20.90 27.76
CA TYR A 8 -24.91 -20.25 27.71
C TYR A 8 -24.20 -20.55 29.04
N GLY A 9 -23.52 -21.70 29.06
CA GLY A 9 -22.74 -22.18 30.20
C GLY A 9 -21.27 -22.30 29.91
N ASN A 10 -20.46 -22.78 30.83
CA ASN A 10 -19.00 -22.95 30.71
C ASN A 10 -18.60 -23.78 29.48
N GLU A 11 -19.41 -24.75 29.08
CA GLU A 11 -19.16 -25.62 27.92
C GLU A 11 -19.47 -24.95 26.58
N SER A 12 -20.11 -23.77 26.57
CA SER A 12 -20.41 -23.00 25.36
C SER A 12 -19.17 -22.23 24.83
N ILE A 13 -18.13 -22.11 25.64
CA ILE A 13 -16.90 -21.40 25.28
C ILE A 13 -15.91 -22.39 24.66
N SER A 14 -15.55 -22.18 23.38
CA SER A 14 -14.58 -22.99 22.67
C SER A 14 -13.56 -22.12 21.94
N SER A 15 -12.33 -22.59 21.82
CA SER A 15 -11.28 -21.92 21.02
C SER A 15 -11.30 -22.44 19.59
N LEU A 16 -11.19 -21.53 18.60
CA LEU A 16 -10.93 -21.91 17.22
C LEU A 16 -9.50 -22.47 17.10
N LYS A 17 -9.33 -23.53 16.33
CA LYS A 17 -8.03 -24.20 16.12
C LYS A 17 -7.72 -24.29 14.63
N GLY A 18 -6.41 -24.38 14.28
CA GLY A 18 -5.97 -24.56 12.90
C GLY A 18 -6.64 -23.58 11.94
N ALA A 19 -7.07 -24.07 10.80
CA ALA A 19 -7.69 -23.30 9.73
C ALA A 19 -8.98 -22.56 10.15
N ASP A 20 -9.74 -23.07 11.12
CA ASP A 20 -10.96 -22.45 11.62
C ASP A 20 -10.73 -21.03 12.15
N ARG A 21 -9.53 -20.71 12.63
CA ARG A 21 -9.17 -19.36 13.09
C ARG A 21 -9.32 -18.31 11.99
N VAL A 22 -9.04 -18.69 10.74
CA VAL A 22 -9.16 -17.84 9.56
C VAL A 22 -10.50 -18.05 8.87
N ARG A 23 -10.86 -19.30 8.59
CA ARG A 23 -12.05 -19.66 7.81
C ARG A 23 -13.36 -19.12 8.40
N LYS A 24 -13.48 -19.09 9.73
CA LYS A 24 -14.66 -18.56 10.43
C LYS A 24 -14.62 -17.06 10.70
N ARG A 25 -13.46 -16.42 10.55
CA ARG A 25 -13.25 -14.99 10.85
C ARG A 25 -12.26 -14.35 9.87
N PRO A 26 -12.46 -14.45 8.54
CA PRO A 26 -11.51 -13.93 7.55
C PRO A 26 -11.32 -12.41 7.68
N GLY A 27 -12.35 -11.65 8.02
CA GLY A 27 -12.29 -10.21 8.20
C GLY A 27 -11.31 -9.73 9.28
N VAL A 28 -10.96 -10.58 10.26
CA VAL A 28 -9.96 -10.22 11.29
C VAL A 28 -8.56 -10.14 10.69
N ILE A 29 -8.25 -10.99 9.71
CA ILE A 29 -6.92 -11.09 9.09
C ILE A 29 -6.87 -10.28 7.81
N PHE A 30 -7.86 -10.46 6.92
CA PHE A 30 -7.88 -9.82 5.60
C PHE A 30 -8.64 -8.49 5.56
N GLY A 31 -9.23 -8.05 6.70
CA GLY A 31 -10.00 -6.81 6.78
C GLY A 31 -11.44 -6.93 6.26
N SER A 32 -11.75 -7.95 5.48
CA SER A 32 -13.08 -8.21 4.88
C SER A 32 -13.25 -9.71 4.61
N ASP A 33 -14.49 -10.17 4.50
CA ASP A 33 -14.87 -11.48 3.95
C ASP A 33 -15.38 -11.38 2.50
N GLY A 34 -15.35 -10.18 1.92
CA GLY A 34 -15.69 -9.91 0.54
C GLY A 34 -14.49 -9.96 -0.40
N LEU A 35 -14.68 -9.37 -1.60
CA LEU A 35 -13.66 -9.29 -2.64
C LEU A 35 -12.38 -8.63 -2.14
N ASP A 36 -12.47 -7.51 -1.38
CA ASP A 36 -11.31 -6.80 -0.81
C ASP A 36 -10.44 -7.71 0.07
N GLY A 37 -11.07 -8.62 0.84
CA GLY A 37 -10.34 -9.59 1.65
C GLY A 37 -9.63 -10.64 0.80
N CYS A 38 -10.27 -11.07 -0.29
CA CYS A 38 -9.67 -11.98 -1.25
C CYS A 38 -8.48 -11.32 -1.98
N GLU A 39 -8.60 -10.06 -2.36
CA GLU A 39 -7.53 -9.24 -2.94
C GLU A 39 -6.36 -9.07 -1.97
N HIS A 40 -6.66 -8.86 -0.68
CA HIS A 40 -5.61 -8.76 0.35
C HIS A 40 -4.81 -10.06 0.47
N ALA A 41 -5.45 -11.23 0.35
CA ALA A 41 -4.76 -12.52 0.34
C ALA A 41 -3.74 -12.64 -0.82
N VAL A 42 -4.02 -12.05 -1.99
CA VAL A 42 -3.05 -11.97 -3.11
C VAL A 42 -1.84 -11.15 -2.68
N PHE A 43 -2.07 -10.00 -2.07
CA PHE A 43 -0.97 -9.11 -1.64
C PHE A 43 -0.10 -9.75 -0.56
N GLU A 44 -0.65 -10.56 0.32
CA GLU A 44 0.11 -11.28 1.35
C GLU A 44 1.09 -12.30 0.75
N ILE A 45 0.72 -13.02 -0.32
CA ILE A 45 1.65 -13.92 -1.03
C ILE A 45 2.67 -13.12 -1.85
N LEU A 46 2.20 -12.10 -2.59
CA LEU A 46 3.05 -11.24 -3.41
C LEU A 46 4.14 -10.53 -2.57
N SER A 47 3.79 -10.09 -1.36
CA SER A 47 4.71 -9.38 -0.47
C SER A 47 5.92 -10.24 -0.06
N ASN A 48 5.78 -11.55 0.04
CA ASN A 48 6.90 -12.44 0.33
C ASN A 48 7.92 -12.47 -0.82
N SER A 49 7.43 -12.49 -2.06
CA SER A 49 8.29 -12.44 -3.26
C SER A 49 8.98 -11.07 -3.42
N ILE A 50 8.29 -9.99 -3.06
CA ILE A 50 8.86 -8.63 -3.04
C ILE A 50 9.97 -8.54 -2.00
N ASP A 51 9.76 -9.07 -0.80
CA ASP A 51 10.78 -9.06 0.25
C ASP A 51 12.07 -9.80 -0.20
N GLU A 52 11.96 -10.95 -0.87
CA GLU A 52 13.10 -11.66 -1.43
C GLU A 52 13.83 -10.84 -2.51
N ALA A 53 13.09 -10.23 -3.42
CA ALA A 53 13.66 -9.41 -4.49
C ALA A 53 14.38 -8.17 -3.94
N ARG A 54 13.85 -7.55 -2.89
CA ARG A 54 14.46 -6.40 -2.21
C ARG A 54 15.76 -6.73 -1.47
N GLU A 55 15.88 -7.97 -0.98
CA GLU A 55 17.13 -8.50 -0.42
C GLU A 55 18.16 -8.86 -1.52
N GLY A 56 17.84 -8.57 -2.78
CA GLY A 56 18.71 -8.80 -3.94
C GLY A 56 18.60 -10.22 -4.52
N HIS A 57 17.61 -10.99 -4.12
CA HIS A 57 17.41 -12.35 -4.58
C HIS A 57 16.26 -12.45 -5.60
N GLY A 58 16.63 -12.49 -6.89
CA GLY A 58 15.69 -12.46 -8.00
C GLY A 58 15.16 -11.03 -8.26
N ARG A 59 14.90 -10.74 -9.54
CA ARG A 59 14.39 -9.43 -9.96
C ARG A 59 13.13 -9.50 -10.81
N VAL A 60 12.59 -10.71 -10.96
CA VAL A 60 11.36 -10.93 -11.75
C VAL A 60 10.36 -11.67 -10.87
N ILE A 61 9.20 -11.07 -10.71
CA ILE A 61 8.06 -11.64 -10.01
C ILE A 61 6.93 -11.79 -11.03
N THR A 62 6.40 -13.00 -11.18
CA THR A 62 5.32 -13.30 -12.10
C THR A 62 4.04 -13.61 -11.33
N VAL A 63 2.97 -12.90 -11.62
CA VAL A 63 1.63 -13.19 -11.11
C VAL A 63 0.78 -13.67 -12.27
N THR A 64 0.13 -14.84 -12.11
CA THR A 64 -0.77 -15.39 -13.11
C THR A 64 -2.17 -15.48 -12.52
N ARG A 65 -3.15 -14.90 -13.21
CA ARG A 65 -4.57 -15.10 -12.97
C ARG A 65 -5.09 -16.11 -14.01
N PHE A 66 -5.64 -17.21 -13.51
CA PHE A 66 -6.18 -18.27 -14.38
C PHE A 66 -7.68 -18.09 -14.62
N ALA A 67 -8.17 -18.66 -15.71
CA ALA A 67 -9.59 -18.64 -16.07
C ALA A 67 -10.49 -19.34 -15.03
N ASP A 68 -9.94 -20.30 -14.28
CA ASP A 68 -10.62 -21.00 -13.17
C ASP A 68 -10.65 -20.18 -11.86
N ARG A 69 -10.19 -18.92 -11.90
CA ARG A 69 -10.02 -17.99 -10.77
C ARG A 69 -8.90 -18.36 -9.78
N SER A 70 -8.13 -19.41 -10.07
CA SER A 70 -6.90 -19.63 -9.31
C SER A 70 -5.86 -18.55 -9.63
N ILE A 71 -4.98 -18.31 -8.69
CA ILE A 71 -3.94 -17.29 -8.77
C ILE A 71 -2.60 -17.96 -8.49
N GLN A 72 -1.56 -17.54 -9.19
CA GLN A 72 -0.21 -18.03 -8.96
C GLN A 72 0.74 -16.85 -8.82
N VAL A 73 1.62 -16.91 -7.83
CA VAL A 73 2.78 -16.02 -7.70
C VAL A 73 4.03 -16.88 -7.80
N GLU A 74 4.96 -16.47 -8.65
CA GLU A 74 6.26 -17.12 -8.83
C GLU A 74 7.38 -16.09 -8.78
N ASP A 75 8.40 -16.36 -7.98
CA ASP A 75 9.60 -15.56 -7.87
C ASP A 75 10.87 -16.37 -8.20
N MET A 76 11.97 -15.67 -8.34
CA MET A 76 13.31 -16.22 -8.54
C MET A 76 14.23 -15.95 -7.32
N GLY A 77 13.62 -15.89 -6.11
CA GLY A 77 14.33 -15.72 -4.86
C GLY A 77 15.15 -16.93 -4.44
N ARG A 78 15.54 -17.01 -3.17
CA ARG A 78 16.30 -18.13 -2.63
C ARG A 78 15.51 -19.44 -2.49
N GLY A 79 14.20 -19.35 -2.62
CA GLY A 79 13.26 -20.43 -2.29
C GLY A 79 12.94 -20.48 -0.79
N CYS A 80 11.65 -20.54 -0.45
CA CYS A 80 11.19 -20.63 0.93
C CYS A 80 11.81 -21.85 1.62
N PRO A 81 12.41 -21.74 2.83
CA PRO A 81 12.83 -22.90 3.59
C PRO A 81 11.62 -23.75 3.96
N VAL A 82 11.59 -25.00 3.56
CA VAL A 82 10.47 -25.93 3.83
C VAL A 82 10.89 -27.22 4.52
N ASP A 83 12.21 -27.49 4.57
CA ASP A 83 12.78 -28.72 5.13
C ASP A 83 12.81 -28.70 6.67
N TRP A 84 13.33 -29.76 7.28
CA TRP A 84 13.38 -29.95 8.71
C TRP A 84 14.13 -28.83 9.46
N ASN A 85 13.57 -28.40 10.57
CA ASN A 85 14.14 -27.38 11.46
C ASN A 85 14.55 -28.01 12.79
N GLU A 86 15.86 -28.16 13.00
CA GLU A 86 16.40 -28.76 14.19
C GLU A 86 16.07 -27.99 15.48
N LYS A 87 15.93 -26.65 15.40
CA LYS A 87 15.60 -25.82 16.56
C LYS A 87 14.15 -26.01 16.99
N GLU A 88 13.24 -26.04 16.02
CA GLU A 88 11.81 -26.15 16.26
C GLU A 88 11.31 -27.58 16.31
N GLN A 89 12.19 -28.60 15.99
CA GLN A 89 11.90 -30.04 15.95
C GLN A 89 10.69 -30.39 15.09
N ARG A 90 10.56 -29.68 13.95
CA ARG A 90 9.48 -29.85 12.97
C ARG A 90 9.90 -29.28 11.61
N TYR A 91 9.11 -29.51 10.59
CA TYR A 91 9.38 -28.96 9.27
C TYR A 91 9.07 -27.45 9.20
N ASN A 92 9.89 -26.67 8.48
CA ASN A 92 9.65 -25.25 8.26
C ASN A 92 8.34 -24.99 7.52
N TRP A 93 7.90 -25.87 6.61
CA TRP A 93 6.63 -25.70 5.93
C TRP A 93 5.43 -25.71 6.89
N GLU A 94 5.49 -26.47 7.99
CA GLU A 94 4.45 -26.45 9.03
C GLU A 94 4.39 -25.10 9.72
N LEU A 95 5.55 -24.48 9.97
CA LEU A 95 5.63 -23.13 10.54
C LEU A 95 5.09 -22.08 9.56
N VAL A 96 5.52 -22.12 8.30
CA VAL A 96 5.18 -21.08 7.30
C VAL A 96 3.73 -21.16 6.84
N TYR A 97 3.21 -22.37 6.63
CA TYR A 97 1.89 -22.57 6.00
C TYR A 97 0.80 -23.04 6.95
N CYS A 98 1.13 -23.55 8.15
CA CYS A 98 0.15 -24.12 9.06
C CYS A 98 0.14 -23.47 10.45
N GLU A 99 0.99 -22.46 10.71
CA GLU A 99 1.02 -21.77 11.99
C GLU A 99 0.96 -20.25 11.82
N LEU A 100 -0.04 -19.63 12.45
CA LEU A 100 -0.15 -18.19 12.52
C LEU A 100 0.89 -17.63 13.47
N TYR A 101 1.46 -16.48 13.14
CA TYR A 101 2.53 -15.83 13.90
C TYR A 101 3.83 -16.62 13.91
N ALA A 102 4.10 -17.43 12.89
CA ALA A 102 5.38 -18.09 12.67
C ALA A 102 6.09 -17.50 11.44
N GLY A 103 7.38 -17.25 11.53
CA GLY A 103 8.16 -16.70 10.42
C GLY A 103 9.58 -16.33 10.82
N GLY A 104 10.43 -16.07 9.84
CA GLY A 104 11.85 -15.74 10.03
C GLY A 104 12.18 -14.23 9.93
N LYS A 105 11.16 -13.34 9.96
CA LYS A 105 11.34 -11.90 9.71
C LYS A 105 11.11 -11.02 10.96
N TYR A 106 11.12 -11.62 12.17
CA TYR A 106 10.82 -10.91 13.42
C TYR A 106 11.96 -10.02 13.94
N ASP A 107 13.22 -10.38 13.66
CA ASP A 107 14.43 -9.69 14.15
C ASP A 107 14.97 -8.67 13.14
N ASN A 108 14.12 -7.79 12.65
CA ASN A 108 14.49 -6.72 11.71
C ASN A 108 15.25 -5.53 12.37
N LEU A 109 15.37 -5.52 13.70
CA LEU A 109 16.11 -4.48 14.43
C LEU A 109 17.63 -4.72 14.47
N THR A 110 18.09 -5.96 14.22
CA THR A 110 19.52 -6.33 14.26
C THR A 110 20.25 -6.08 12.93
N GLY A 111 19.53 -5.79 11.85
CA GLY A 111 20.12 -5.24 10.61
C GLY A 111 20.74 -6.26 9.66
N ASP A 112 20.59 -7.56 9.91
CA ASP A 112 21.27 -8.57 9.08
C ASP A 112 20.45 -9.04 7.86
N ASN A 113 19.10 -9.04 7.92
CA ASN A 113 18.22 -9.39 6.82
C ASN A 113 16.82 -8.79 7.02
N TYR A 114 16.12 -8.48 5.92
CA TYR A 114 14.72 -8.01 5.93
C TYR A 114 14.46 -6.75 6.76
N GLU A 115 15.41 -5.81 6.77
CA GLU A 115 15.34 -4.56 7.56
C GLU A 115 14.03 -3.79 7.34
N TYR A 116 13.45 -3.87 6.14
CA TYR A 116 12.21 -3.16 5.74
C TYR A 116 11.14 -4.10 5.18
N SER A 117 10.97 -5.28 5.77
CA SER A 117 10.05 -6.30 5.27
C SER A 117 8.59 -5.85 5.27
N LEU A 118 7.83 -6.32 4.28
CA LEU A 118 6.37 -6.22 4.20
C LEU A 118 5.68 -7.26 5.09
N GLY A 119 6.22 -8.47 5.13
CA GLY A 119 5.67 -9.65 5.82
C GLY A 119 6.11 -9.75 7.28
N LEU A 120 5.83 -8.75 8.12
CA LEU A 120 6.31 -8.68 9.52
C LEU A 120 5.57 -9.61 10.49
N ASN A 121 4.33 -10.00 10.21
CA ASN A 121 3.46 -10.62 11.21
C ASN A 121 3.46 -12.16 11.19
N GLY A 122 4.10 -12.78 10.19
CA GLY A 122 4.09 -14.26 10.03
C GLY A 122 2.67 -14.83 9.87
N LEU A 123 1.79 -14.09 9.17
CA LEU A 123 0.39 -14.46 8.98
C LEU A 123 0.06 -14.81 7.54
N GLY A 124 0.63 -14.09 6.56
CA GLY A 124 0.14 -14.03 5.20
C GLY A 124 0.05 -15.37 4.49
N ALA A 125 1.13 -16.15 4.46
CA ALA A 125 1.17 -17.44 3.77
C ALA A 125 0.21 -18.44 4.42
N CYS A 126 0.25 -18.57 5.75
CA CYS A 126 -0.62 -19.45 6.52
C CYS A 126 -2.11 -19.06 6.37
N ALA A 127 -2.41 -17.78 6.52
CA ALA A 127 -3.80 -17.30 6.42
C ALA A 127 -4.37 -17.51 5.01
N THR A 128 -3.59 -17.22 3.97
CA THR A 128 -4.01 -17.43 2.57
C THR A 128 -4.22 -18.92 2.29
N GLN A 129 -3.33 -19.79 2.80
CA GLN A 129 -3.48 -21.24 2.69
C GLN A 129 -4.76 -21.71 3.36
N TYR A 130 -5.05 -21.24 4.59
CA TYR A 130 -6.28 -21.58 5.32
C TYR A 130 -7.55 -21.08 4.65
N ALA A 131 -7.49 -19.93 3.95
CA ALA A 131 -8.61 -19.34 3.24
C ALA A 131 -8.81 -19.90 1.82
N SER A 132 -8.00 -20.87 1.40
CA SER A 132 -8.02 -21.44 0.06
C SER A 132 -8.78 -22.76 0.02
N ARG A 133 -9.42 -23.04 -1.11
CA ARG A 133 -9.97 -24.34 -1.45
C ARG A 133 -8.85 -25.36 -1.65
N TYR A 134 -7.78 -24.95 -2.35
CA TYR A 134 -6.52 -25.65 -2.43
C TYR A 134 -5.36 -24.67 -2.55
N MET A 135 -4.17 -25.12 -2.16
CA MET A 135 -2.91 -24.41 -2.40
C MET A 135 -1.81 -25.41 -2.75
N ASP A 136 -1.14 -25.15 -3.88
CA ASP A 136 0.06 -25.85 -4.33
C ASP A 136 1.27 -24.95 -4.09
N VAL A 137 2.28 -25.47 -3.41
CA VAL A 137 3.54 -24.78 -3.19
C VAL A 137 4.65 -25.58 -3.85
N THR A 138 5.44 -24.95 -4.71
CA THR A 138 6.66 -25.51 -5.28
C THR A 138 7.84 -24.61 -4.89
N VAL A 139 8.88 -25.21 -4.36
CA VAL A 139 10.09 -24.49 -3.97
C VAL A 139 11.29 -25.11 -4.68
N TRP A 140 12.11 -24.27 -5.29
CA TRP A 140 13.39 -24.66 -5.85
C TRP A 140 14.51 -24.12 -4.98
N ARG A 141 15.27 -25.04 -4.38
CA ARG A 141 16.34 -24.69 -3.45
C ARG A 141 17.38 -25.80 -3.38
N ASP A 142 18.65 -25.43 -3.30
CA ASP A 142 19.79 -26.34 -3.09
C ASP A 142 19.85 -27.52 -4.11
N GLY A 143 19.42 -27.28 -5.35
CA GLY A 143 19.36 -28.27 -6.42
C GLY A 143 18.22 -29.28 -6.32
N LEU A 144 17.24 -28.98 -5.48
CA LEU A 144 16.05 -29.78 -5.23
C LEU A 144 14.78 -29.00 -5.58
N GLU A 145 13.74 -29.73 -5.96
CA GLU A 145 12.37 -29.24 -6.04
C GLU A 145 11.57 -29.88 -4.89
N TYR A 146 10.91 -29.04 -4.13
CA TYR A 146 9.99 -29.43 -3.07
C TYR A 146 8.57 -29.11 -3.49
N SER A 147 7.62 -29.99 -3.21
CA SER A 147 6.22 -29.77 -3.51
C SER A 147 5.32 -30.13 -2.33
N LEU A 148 4.34 -29.26 -2.08
CA LEU A 148 3.31 -29.42 -1.05
C LEU A 148 1.95 -29.14 -1.67
N HIS A 149 0.94 -29.90 -1.25
CA HIS A 149 -0.44 -29.69 -1.62
C HIS A 149 -1.32 -29.57 -0.38
N PHE A 150 -2.15 -28.56 -0.32
CA PHE A 150 -3.09 -28.31 0.77
C PHE A 150 -4.51 -28.22 0.23
N GLU A 151 -5.47 -28.74 0.97
CA GLU A 151 -6.90 -28.56 0.72
C GLU A 151 -7.59 -28.04 1.99
N ARG A 152 -8.26 -26.89 1.89
CA ARG A 152 -9.08 -26.27 2.96
C ARG A 152 -8.34 -26.12 4.30
N GLY A 153 -7.05 -25.86 4.26
CA GLY A 153 -6.22 -25.67 5.44
C GLY A 153 -5.45 -26.89 5.91
N GLU A 154 -5.68 -28.05 5.33
CA GLU A 154 -5.02 -29.30 5.72
C GLU A 154 -4.03 -29.76 4.64
N ILE A 155 -2.89 -30.33 5.05
CA ILE A 155 -1.95 -30.94 4.13
C ILE A 155 -2.53 -32.22 3.52
N VAL A 156 -2.39 -32.38 2.22
CA VAL A 156 -2.76 -33.59 1.50
C VAL A 156 -1.49 -34.31 1.03
N GLY A 157 -1.24 -35.47 1.58
CA GLY A 157 0.01 -36.21 1.34
C GLY A 157 1.16 -35.72 2.24
N GLU A 158 2.38 -35.84 1.72
CA GLU A 158 3.62 -35.50 2.40
C GLU A 158 4.46 -34.55 1.55
N LEU A 159 5.43 -33.85 2.17
CA LEU A 159 6.42 -33.06 1.43
C LEU A 159 7.14 -33.93 0.39
N GLN A 160 6.93 -33.65 -0.88
CA GLN A 160 7.65 -34.30 -1.97
C GLN A 160 8.99 -33.60 -2.19
N LYS A 161 10.03 -34.41 -2.46
CA LYS A 161 11.40 -33.90 -2.66
C LYS A 161 12.02 -34.61 -3.85
N THR A 162 12.37 -33.84 -4.88
CA THR A 162 12.90 -34.38 -6.14
C THR A 162 14.17 -33.64 -6.54
N GLU A 163 15.19 -34.37 -7.02
CA GLU A 163 16.40 -33.72 -7.54
C GLU A 163 16.12 -33.01 -8.87
N LEU A 164 16.61 -31.77 -8.96
CA LEU A 164 16.54 -31.04 -10.21
C LEU A 164 17.47 -31.62 -11.29
N PRO A 165 17.07 -31.61 -12.56
CA PRO A 165 17.95 -31.97 -13.68
C PRO A 165 19.26 -31.15 -13.66
N LYS A 166 20.33 -31.73 -14.21
CA LYS A 166 21.67 -31.10 -14.19
C LYS A 166 21.68 -29.66 -14.72
N ASN A 167 20.90 -29.37 -15.75
CA ASN A 167 20.76 -28.05 -16.36
C ASN A 167 19.93 -27.06 -15.53
N GLN A 168 19.23 -27.53 -14.49
CA GLN A 168 18.39 -26.72 -13.61
C GLN A 168 18.86 -26.70 -12.15
N LYS A 169 19.99 -27.31 -11.84
CA LYS A 169 20.55 -27.39 -10.46
C LYS A 169 20.74 -26.02 -9.78
N LYS A 170 20.82 -24.94 -10.56
CA LYS A 170 20.95 -23.57 -10.04
C LYS A 170 19.61 -22.83 -9.94
N LYS A 171 18.51 -23.47 -10.32
CA LYS A 171 17.17 -22.85 -10.21
C LYS A 171 16.85 -22.67 -8.74
N THR A 172 16.44 -21.45 -8.38
CA THR A 172 15.92 -21.10 -7.06
C THR A 172 14.62 -20.31 -7.23
N GLY A 173 13.79 -20.26 -6.18
CA GLY A 173 12.56 -19.50 -6.15
C GLY A 173 11.42 -20.24 -5.46
N THR A 174 10.31 -19.55 -5.35
CA THR A 174 9.06 -20.11 -4.80
C THR A 174 7.93 -19.86 -5.78
N ARG A 175 7.08 -20.84 -5.98
CA ARG A 175 5.82 -20.73 -6.73
C ARG A 175 4.69 -21.20 -5.84
N THR A 176 3.73 -20.33 -5.63
CA THR A 176 2.51 -20.62 -4.88
C THR A 176 1.31 -20.42 -5.80
N ARG A 177 0.51 -21.48 -6.03
CA ARG A 177 -0.76 -21.40 -6.74
C ARG A 177 -1.89 -21.78 -5.80
N TRP A 178 -2.96 -21.00 -5.77
CA TRP A 178 -4.10 -21.27 -4.91
C TRP A 178 -5.42 -20.87 -5.58
N LEU A 179 -6.49 -21.49 -5.15
CA LEU A 179 -7.85 -21.09 -5.45
C LEU A 179 -8.51 -20.59 -4.15
N PRO A 180 -8.86 -19.32 -4.03
CA PRO A 180 -9.60 -18.82 -2.87
C PRO A 180 -10.92 -19.58 -2.68
N ASP A 181 -11.35 -19.78 -1.44
CA ASP A 181 -12.52 -20.60 -1.13
C ASP A 181 -13.78 -19.75 -0.93
N LEU A 182 -14.86 -20.07 -1.67
CA LEU A 182 -16.17 -19.43 -1.51
C LEU A 182 -16.85 -19.76 -0.15
N ASP A 183 -16.37 -20.78 0.58
CA ASP A 183 -16.79 -21.03 1.97
C ASP A 183 -16.16 -20.01 2.94
N VAL A 184 -15.21 -19.18 2.49
CA VAL A 184 -14.49 -18.18 3.29
C VAL A 184 -14.77 -16.78 2.80
N PHE A 185 -14.67 -16.56 1.48
CA PHE A 185 -14.93 -15.27 0.85
C PHE A 185 -16.28 -15.30 0.12
N THR A 186 -17.03 -14.21 0.24
CA THR A 186 -18.32 -14.06 -0.46
C THR A 186 -18.16 -13.83 -1.96
N ASP A 187 -16.99 -13.35 -2.40
CA ASP A 187 -16.61 -13.19 -3.79
C ASP A 187 -15.10 -13.47 -3.95
N ILE A 188 -14.76 -14.20 -5.03
CA ILE A 188 -13.39 -14.56 -5.42
C ILE A 188 -13.07 -14.14 -6.86
N ALA A 189 -13.96 -13.37 -7.51
CA ALA A 189 -13.80 -12.97 -8.90
C ALA A 189 -12.95 -11.69 -9.03
N ILE A 190 -11.70 -11.75 -8.58
CA ILE A 190 -10.79 -10.60 -8.64
C ILE A 190 -10.63 -10.16 -10.10
N PRO A 191 -10.91 -8.88 -10.43
CA PRO A 191 -10.78 -8.38 -11.79
C PRO A 191 -9.30 -8.26 -12.21
N ALA A 192 -9.04 -8.33 -13.52
CA ALA A 192 -7.67 -8.22 -14.05
C ALA A 192 -7.05 -6.86 -13.74
N GLU A 193 -7.86 -5.81 -13.70
CA GLU A 193 -7.47 -4.45 -13.38
C GLU A 193 -6.83 -4.33 -11.99
N TYR A 194 -7.31 -5.08 -11.01
CA TYR A 194 -6.69 -5.13 -9.67
C TYR A 194 -5.21 -5.55 -9.76
N PHE A 195 -4.91 -6.60 -10.52
CA PHE A 195 -3.54 -7.10 -10.66
C PHE A 195 -2.64 -6.10 -11.38
N THR A 196 -3.13 -5.48 -12.46
CA THR A 196 -2.36 -4.46 -13.18
C THR A 196 -2.07 -3.26 -12.30
N ASP A 197 -3.05 -2.79 -11.54
CA ASP A 197 -2.89 -1.64 -10.64
C ASP A 197 -1.92 -1.95 -9.49
N VAL A 198 -2.07 -3.09 -8.83
CA VAL A 198 -1.19 -3.48 -7.73
C VAL A 198 0.24 -3.68 -8.23
N MET A 199 0.43 -4.39 -9.34
CA MET A 199 1.77 -4.68 -9.85
C MET A 199 2.46 -3.44 -10.39
N LYS A 200 1.73 -2.53 -11.03
CA LYS A 200 2.27 -1.23 -11.44
C LYS A 200 2.76 -0.43 -10.22
N ARG A 201 1.92 -0.33 -9.17
CA ARG A 201 2.32 0.35 -7.92
C ARG A 201 3.54 -0.29 -7.27
N GLN A 202 3.59 -1.64 -7.25
CA GLN A 202 4.75 -2.33 -6.67
C GLN A 202 6.01 -2.11 -7.51
N ALA A 203 5.92 -2.05 -8.84
CA ALA A 203 7.06 -1.74 -9.69
C ALA A 203 7.59 -0.32 -9.44
N VAL A 204 6.70 0.66 -9.25
CA VAL A 204 7.06 2.06 -8.95
C VAL A 204 7.89 2.18 -7.66
N VAL A 205 7.53 1.45 -6.61
CA VAL A 205 8.15 1.59 -5.27
C VAL A 205 9.27 0.58 -4.99
N ASN A 206 9.50 -0.36 -5.91
CA ASN A 206 10.57 -1.33 -5.85
C ASN A 206 11.43 -1.24 -7.13
N GLU A 207 12.27 -0.21 -7.19
CA GLU A 207 13.09 0.12 -8.36
C GLU A 207 13.90 -1.08 -8.89
N GLY A 208 13.91 -1.26 -10.20
CA GLY A 208 14.64 -2.32 -10.89
C GLY A 208 14.08 -3.73 -10.67
N ILE A 209 12.90 -3.88 -10.07
CA ILE A 209 12.19 -5.16 -9.98
C ILE A 209 11.12 -5.21 -11.07
N THR A 210 11.15 -6.26 -11.87
CA THR A 210 10.18 -6.52 -12.93
C THR A 210 8.98 -7.28 -12.39
N PHE A 211 7.79 -6.74 -12.60
CA PHE A 211 6.53 -7.38 -12.28
C PHE A 211 5.82 -7.79 -13.58
N ARG A 212 5.65 -9.10 -13.80
CA ARG A 212 4.99 -9.67 -14.97
C ARG A 212 3.63 -10.21 -14.60
N PHE A 213 2.59 -9.63 -15.18
CA PHE A 213 1.20 -10.12 -15.06
C PHE A 213 0.86 -10.97 -16.26
N ARG A 214 0.32 -12.17 -15.99
CA ARG A 214 -0.22 -13.10 -16.98
C ARG A 214 -1.69 -13.32 -16.69
N ASN A 215 -2.55 -12.90 -17.58
CA ASN A 215 -4.00 -13.09 -17.48
C ASN A 215 -4.47 -14.15 -18.47
N GLU A 216 -4.98 -15.25 -17.97
CA GLU A 216 -5.60 -16.26 -18.81
C GLU A 216 -7.02 -15.82 -19.19
N THR A 217 -7.21 -15.37 -20.43
CA THR A 217 -8.50 -14.91 -20.98
C THR A 217 -9.35 -16.06 -21.47
N GLU A 218 -8.72 -17.09 -22.03
CA GLU A 218 -9.31 -18.37 -22.41
C GLU A 218 -8.34 -19.50 -22.03
N PRO A 219 -8.80 -20.72 -21.80
CA PRO A 219 -7.92 -21.83 -21.41
C PRO A 219 -6.68 -21.95 -22.30
N GLY A 220 -5.51 -21.76 -21.71
CA GLY A 220 -4.22 -21.81 -22.39
C GLY A 220 -3.82 -20.55 -23.18
N LYS A 221 -4.65 -19.50 -23.20
CA LYS A 221 -4.33 -18.21 -23.82
C LYS A 221 -4.05 -17.15 -22.76
N PHE A 222 -2.86 -16.62 -22.77
CA PHE A 222 -2.41 -15.60 -21.83
C PHE A 222 -2.15 -14.27 -22.52
N GLU A 223 -2.67 -13.21 -21.91
CA GLU A 223 -2.22 -11.84 -22.15
C GLU A 223 -1.17 -11.49 -21.09
N GLU A 224 -0.05 -10.91 -21.53
CA GLU A 224 1.05 -10.58 -20.63
C GLU A 224 1.28 -9.07 -20.61
N THR A 225 1.42 -8.52 -19.40
CA THR A 225 1.80 -7.12 -19.17
C THR A 225 2.99 -7.09 -18.21
N GLU A 226 3.97 -6.25 -18.51
CA GLU A 226 5.17 -6.13 -17.70
C GLU A 226 5.31 -4.69 -17.19
N PHE A 227 5.67 -4.55 -15.92
CA PHE A 227 5.92 -3.27 -15.27
C PHE A 227 7.34 -3.25 -14.72
N LEU A 228 8.10 -2.23 -15.10
CA LEU A 228 9.45 -2.00 -14.64
C LEU A 228 9.72 -0.50 -14.59
N TYR A 229 10.17 -0.01 -13.45
CA TYR A 229 10.63 1.35 -13.24
C TYR A 229 12.07 1.29 -12.72
N GLU A 230 13.03 1.50 -13.61
CA GLU A 230 14.47 1.37 -13.29
C GLU A 230 14.91 2.38 -12.22
N ASN A 231 14.35 3.60 -12.25
CA ASN A 231 14.62 4.66 -11.27
C ASN A 231 13.42 4.89 -10.33
N GLY A 232 12.54 3.90 -10.19
CA GLY A 232 11.42 3.91 -9.24
C GLY A 232 10.48 5.10 -9.41
N ILE A 233 10.24 5.82 -8.31
CA ILE A 233 9.26 6.93 -8.26
C ILE A 233 9.60 8.11 -9.19
N VAL A 234 10.86 8.27 -9.61
CA VAL A 234 11.27 9.35 -10.53
C VAL A 234 10.71 9.11 -11.92
N ASP A 235 10.90 7.88 -12.44
CA ASP A 235 10.36 7.49 -13.73
C ASP A 235 8.84 7.61 -13.74
N TYR A 236 8.20 7.21 -12.64
CA TYR A 236 6.76 7.29 -12.50
C TYR A 236 6.24 8.73 -12.48
N VAL A 237 6.85 9.63 -11.70
CA VAL A 237 6.49 11.06 -11.71
C VAL A 237 6.70 11.66 -13.08
N THR A 238 7.75 11.27 -13.80
CA THR A 238 8.02 11.72 -15.16
C THR A 238 6.93 11.25 -16.13
N GLU A 239 6.50 9.99 -16.02
CA GLU A 239 5.39 9.43 -16.79
C GLU A 239 4.08 10.19 -16.52
N LEU A 240 3.75 10.41 -15.24
CA LEU A 240 2.53 11.09 -14.82
C LEU A 240 2.49 12.56 -15.26
N ALA A 241 3.60 13.25 -15.15
CA ALA A 241 3.72 14.66 -15.50
C ALA A 241 3.53 14.92 -17.00
N GLY A 242 4.00 13.97 -17.82
CA GLY A 242 3.94 14.05 -19.27
C GLY A 242 4.63 15.30 -19.83
N GLU A 243 4.39 15.58 -21.10
CA GLU A 243 4.89 16.79 -21.75
C GLU A 243 4.11 18.04 -21.30
N GLY A 244 4.84 19.10 -20.95
CA GLY A 244 4.27 20.39 -20.57
C GLY A 244 3.96 20.56 -19.09
N SER A 245 4.64 19.84 -18.23
CA SER A 245 4.72 20.17 -16.79
C SER A 245 5.36 21.56 -16.59
N LEU A 246 4.99 22.23 -15.50
CA LEU A 246 5.54 23.54 -15.15
C LEU A 246 7.01 23.46 -14.76
N THR A 247 7.39 22.38 -14.07
CA THR A 247 8.75 22.12 -13.62
C THR A 247 9.19 20.70 -13.99
N SER A 248 10.48 20.47 -14.11
CA SER A 248 11.02 19.12 -14.24
C SER A 248 10.82 18.32 -12.94
N PRO A 249 10.63 16.99 -13.03
CA PRO A 249 10.63 16.14 -11.86
C PRO A 249 11.94 16.24 -11.08
N VAL A 250 11.82 16.36 -9.76
CA VAL A 250 12.93 16.33 -8.81
C VAL A 250 12.73 15.19 -7.83
N VAL A 251 13.83 14.62 -7.35
CA VAL A 251 13.81 13.60 -6.30
C VAL A 251 14.73 14.01 -5.16
N TRP A 252 14.24 13.80 -3.95
CA TRP A 252 15.00 13.99 -2.73
C TRP A 252 15.00 12.70 -1.92
N GLN A 253 16.13 12.37 -1.32
CA GLN A 253 16.30 11.19 -0.50
C GLN A 253 17.06 11.54 0.77
N ALA A 254 16.69 10.92 1.89
CA ALA A 254 17.41 11.03 3.15
C ALA A 254 17.19 9.78 4.02
N GLU A 255 18.16 9.52 4.90
CA GLU A 255 18.00 8.58 6.00
C GLU A 255 18.01 9.37 7.32
N LYS A 256 17.07 9.09 8.19
CA LYS A 256 16.93 9.68 9.51
C LYS A 256 16.81 8.60 10.56
N LYS A 257 17.24 8.89 11.77
CA LYS A 257 17.12 7.99 12.91
C LYS A 257 16.47 8.73 14.07
N GLY A 258 15.49 8.10 14.71
CA GLY A 258 14.76 8.70 15.81
C GLY A 258 13.76 7.74 16.44
N ARG A 259 12.86 8.25 17.27
CA ARG A 259 11.93 7.46 18.05
C ARG A 259 10.57 8.14 18.18
N ASP A 260 9.50 7.36 18.31
CA ASP A 260 8.14 7.89 18.49
C ASP A 260 7.91 8.48 19.91
N ARG A 261 8.64 8.00 20.91
CA ARG A 261 8.61 8.44 22.31
C ARG A 261 9.97 8.24 22.95
N ALA A 262 10.27 9.03 23.99
CA ALA A 262 11.56 9.00 24.70
C ALA A 262 11.91 7.62 25.33
N ASP A 263 10.88 6.84 25.71
CA ASP A 263 11.01 5.51 26.32
C ASP A 263 11.10 4.37 25.31
N LYS A 264 11.05 4.65 24.00
CA LYS A 264 11.13 3.65 22.94
C LYS A 264 12.50 3.65 22.28
N PRO A 265 12.93 2.49 21.72
CA PRO A 265 14.16 2.42 20.94
C PRO A 265 14.08 3.32 19.71
N GLU A 266 15.25 3.77 19.27
CA GLU A 266 15.37 4.47 18.00
C GLU A 266 15.22 3.49 16.83
N TYR A 267 14.65 3.98 15.73
CA TYR A 267 14.54 3.24 14.48
C TYR A 267 14.94 4.12 13.30
N LYS A 268 15.29 3.47 12.18
CA LYS A 268 15.67 4.15 10.95
C LYS A 268 14.45 4.43 10.09
N VAL A 269 14.47 5.57 9.41
CA VAL A 269 13.50 5.93 8.37
C VAL A 269 14.26 6.37 7.13
N LYS A 270 14.03 5.70 6.00
CA LYS A 270 14.45 6.16 4.68
C LYS A 270 13.29 6.93 4.06
N LEU A 271 13.57 8.14 3.62
CA LEU A 271 12.63 9.04 2.96
C LEU A 271 13.04 9.18 1.50
N SER A 272 12.12 8.97 0.59
CA SER A 272 12.29 9.24 -0.83
C SER A 272 11.03 9.92 -1.35
N VAL A 273 11.18 11.11 -1.92
CA VAL A 273 10.07 11.89 -2.45
C VAL A 273 10.43 12.40 -3.83
N ALA A 274 9.61 12.09 -4.81
CA ALA A 274 9.68 12.66 -6.14
C ALA A 274 8.48 13.59 -6.37
N CYS A 275 8.70 14.75 -6.95
CA CYS A 275 7.62 15.67 -7.29
C CYS A 275 7.95 16.55 -8.49
N CYS A 276 6.91 17.06 -9.12
CA CYS A 276 6.96 18.17 -10.05
C CYS A 276 5.65 18.96 -9.96
N PHE A 277 5.63 20.13 -10.58
CA PHE A 277 4.42 20.94 -10.66
C PHE A 277 3.85 20.92 -12.08
N SER A 278 2.53 20.84 -12.19
CA SER A 278 1.79 20.78 -13.44
C SER A 278 0.45 21.51 -13.27
N ASN A 279 0.00 22.17 -14.32
CA ASN A 279 -1.36 22.74 -14.38
C ASN A 279 -2.34 21.84 -15.13
N LYS A 280 -1.94 20.63 -15.50
CA LYS A 280 -2.74 19.65 -16.25
C LYS A 280 -3.07 18.40 -15.44
N VAL A 281 -2.20 18.03 -14.52
CA VAL A 281 -2.28 16.77 -13.74
C VAL A 281 -1.95 17.09 -12.29
N ASN A 282 -2.74 16.52 -11.39
CA ASN A 282 -2.51 16.55 -9.95
C ASN A 282 -2.70 15.12 -9.41
N ILE A 283 -1.61 14.51 -8.98
CA ILE A 283 -1.61 13.16 -8.43
C ILE A 283 -0.72 13.14 -7.19
N ILE A 284 -1.26 12.63 -6.10
CA ILE A 284 -0.54 12.53 -4.82
C ILE A 284 -0.67 11.12 -4.32
N GLU A 285 0.47 10.44 -4.20
CA GLU A 285 0.54 9.07 -3.72
C GLU A 285 1.60 8.94 -2.62
N HIS A 286 1.24 8.25 -1.56
CA HIS A 286 2.13 7.95 -0.45
C HIS A 286 2.28 6.46 -0.27
N TYR A 287 3.53 6.00 -0.16
CA TYR A 287 3.88 4.61 0.10
C TYR A 287 4.75 4.51 1.35
N HIS A 288 4.57 3.45 2.09
CA HIS A 288 5.41 3.12 3.24
C HIS A 288 5.67 1.62 3.32
N ASN A 289 6.94 1.21 3.37
CA ASN A 289 7.36 -0.18 3.26
C ASN A 289 6.64 -0.88 2.09
N SER A 290 6.65 -0.26 0.90
CA SER A 290 5.97 -0.69 -0.34
C SER A 290 4.44 -0.82 -0.27
N SER A 291 3.80 -0.52 0.87
CA SER A 291 2.34 -0.46 0.98
C SER A 291 1.83 0.89 0.53
N TRP A 292 0.83 0.89 -0.35
CA TRP A 292 0.12 2.12 -0.72
C TRP A 292 -0.76 2.60 0.43
N LEU A 293 -0.56 3.84 0.85
CA LEU A 293 -1.32 4.45 1.93
C LEU A 293 -2.58 5.14 1.37
N GLU A 294 -3.59 4.36 1.02
CA GLU A 294 -4.85 4.84 0.44
C GLU A 294 -5.51 5.94 1.29
N HIS A 295 -5.35 5.85 2.62
CA HIS A 295 -5.91 6.81 3.57
C HIS A 295 -4.87 7.83 4.07
N GLY A 296 -3.71 7.92 3.40
CA GLY A 296 -2.63 8.88 3.70
C GLY A 296 -1.97 8.64 5.06
N GLY A 297 -2.42 9.35 6.09
CA GLY A 297 -1.87 9.24 7.45
C GLY A 297 -0.70 10.20 7.71
N SER A 298 0.35 9.71 8.37
CA SER A 298 1.49 10.53 8.79
C SER A 298 2.25 11.20 7.65
N PRO A 299 2.58 10.51 6.53
CA PRO A 299 3.31 11.12 5.41
C PRO A 299 2.53 12.23 4.71
N GLU A 300 1.23 12.04 4.51
CA GLU A 300 0.37 13.04 3.89
C GLU A 300 0.31 14.34 4.72
N LYS A 301 0.14 14.22 6.04
CA LYS A 301 0.13 15.37 6.95
C LYS A 301 1.44 16.15 6.90
N ALA A 302 2.56 15.42 6.85
CA ALA A 302 3.89 16.02 6.76
C ALA A 302 4.08 16.77 5.45
N ALA A 303 3.70 16.17 4.32
CA ALA A 303 3.79 16.79 3.00
C ALA A 303 2.93 18.07 2.93
N LYS A 304 1.65 17.99 3.32
CA LYS A 304 0.75 19.17 3.37
C LYS A 304 1.35 20.32 4.16
N SER A 305 1.85 20.05 5.35
CA SER A 305 2.46 21.07 6.20
C SER A 305 3.73 21.68 5.60
N ALA A 306 4.62 20.84 5.08
CA ALA A 306 5.90 21.27 4.55
C ALA A 306 5.77 22.12 3.30
N PHE A 307 4.98 21.66 2.32
CA PHE A 307 4.76 22.38 1.07
C PHE A 307 4.06 23.73 1.28
N VAL A 308 2.99 23.75 2.10
CA VAL A 308 2.31 25.02 2.43
C VAL A 308 3.25 26.01 3.11
N SER A 309 4.06 25.53 4.08
CA SER A 309 5.00 26.39 4.79
C SER A 309 6.08 26.96 3.87
N ALA A 310 6.69 26.13 3.01
CA ALA A 310 7.76 26.56 2.13
C ALA A 310 7.29 27.52 1.03
N VAL A 311 6.16 27.21 0.39
CA VAL A 311 5.60 28.07 -0.66
C VAL A 311 5.07 29.39 -0.08
N ASP A 312 4.38 29.37 1.08
CA ASP A 312 3.91 30.58 1.76
C ASP A 312 5.08 31.49 2.16
N LYS A 313 6.17 30.91 2.67
CA LYS A 313 7.41 31.63 2.99
C LYS A 313 7.98 32.33 1.75
N TYR A 314 8.14 31.59 0.65
CA TYR A 314 8.63 32.13 -0.61
C TYR A 314 7.74 33.29 -1.13
N LEU A 315 6.41 33.11 -1.14
CA LEU A 315 5.46 34.13 -1.57
C LEU A 315 5.55 35.42 -0.75
N ARG A 316 5.78 35.34 0.56
CA ARG A 316 5.98 36.50 1.43
C ARG A 316 7.32 37.18 1.18
N GLU A 317 8.40 36.43 1.08
CA GLU A 317 9.74 36.96 0.85
C GLU A 317 9.84 37.68 -0.51
N GLN A 318 9.14 37.15 -1.51
CA GLN A 318 9.07 37.76 -2.85
C GLN A 318 7.95 38.79 -3.00
N ASN A 319 7.25 39.18 -1.91
CA ASN A 319 6.16 40.15 -1.92
C ASN A 319 5.06 39.87 -2.97
N LYS A 320 4.73 38.61 -3.23
CA LYS A 320 3.75 38.18 -4.25
C LYS A 320 2.29 38.30 -3.82
N TYR A 321 2.01 38.40 -2.50
CA TYR A 321 0.67 38.63 -1.97
C TYR A 321 0.20 40.06 -2.19
N GLN A 322 -1.09 40.21 -2.50
CA GLN A 322 -1.74 41.52 -2.53
C GLN A 322 -2.00 42.03 -1.11
N LYS A 323 -2.26 43.33 -0.97
CA LYS A 323 -2.59 43.96 0.33
C LYS A 323 -3.83 43.29 0.95
N ASN A 324 -3.72 42.78 2.18
CA ASN A 324 -4.78 42.06 2.90
C ASN A 324 -5.22 40.74 2.26
N GLU A 325 -4.39 40.18 1.39
CA GLU A 325 -4.63 38.83 0.82
C GLU A 325 -4.35 37.76 1.88
N SER A 326 -5.26 36.77 2.02
CA SER A 326 -5.06 35.61 2.90
C SER A 326 -3.88 34.76 2.40
N LYS A 327 -3.28 33.97 3.30
CA LYS A 327 -2.25 33.01 2.91
C LYS A 327 -2.85 31.85 2.10
N ILE A 328 -1.99 31.15 1.38
CA ILE A 328 -2.34 29.93 0.66
C ILE A 328 -2.74 28.79 1.62
N THR A 329 -3.44 27.81 1.09
CA THR A 329 -3.80 26.57 1.76
C THR A 329 -3.26 25.39 0.97
N TRP A 330 -3.39 24.17 1.51
CA TRP A 330 -2.99 22.96 0.79
C TRP A 330 -3.76 22.78 -0.54
N ALA A 331 -5.06 23.07 -0.56
CA ALA A 331 -5.87 22.96 -1.78
C ALA A 331 -5.30 23.75 -2.97
N ASP A 332 -4.62 24.87 -2.71
CA ASP A 332 -4.03 25.72 -3.75
C ASP A 332 -2.77 25.08 -4.38
N ILE A 333 -2.09 24.24 -3.62
CA ILE A 333 -0.91 23.45 -4.05
C ILE A 333 -1.35 22.10 -4.65
N GLU A 334 -2.30 21.44 -4.00
CA GLU A 334 -2.84 20.14 -4.43
C GLU A 334 -3.30 20.14 -5.88
N ASP A 335 -3.92 21.24 -6.32
CA ASP A 335 -4.42 21.39 -7.69
C ASP A 335 -3.32 21.49 -8.78
N CYS A 336 -2.04 21.56 -8.40
CA CYS A 336 -0.94 21.71 -9.37
C CYS A 336 0.30 20.89 -9.06
N ILE A 337 0.20 19.87 -8.22
CA ILE A 337 1.36 19.05 -7.84
C ILE A 337 1.19 17.60 -8.27
N VAL A 338 2.26 17.00 -8.78
CA VAL A 338 2.45 15.55 -8.87
C VAL A 338 3.47 15.18 -7.81
N LEU A 339 3.07 14.37 -6.83
CA LEU A 339 3.88 14.04 -5.66
C LEU A 339 3.78 12.54 -5.36
N VAL A 340 4.91 11.86 -5.36
CA VAL A 340 4.99 10.46 -4.94
C VAL A 340 6.04 10.35 -3.84
N SER A 341 5.64 9.82 -2.68
CA SER A 341 6.58 9.52 -1.61
C SER A 341 6.67 8.01 -1.39
N ASN A 342 7.89 7.50 -1.27
CA ASN A 342 8.17 6.10 -0.97
C ASN A 342 9.12 6.04 0.24
N ASN A 343 8.54 5.78 1.41
CA ASN A 343 9.26 5.79 2.66
C ASN A 343 9.39 4.38 3.23
N PHE A 344 10.48 4.13 3.97
CA PHE A 344 10.70 2.87 4.64
C PHE A 344 11.09 3.11 6.09
N SER A 345 10.61 2.29 7.01
CA SER A 345 11.05 2.30 8.41
C SER A 345 11.24 0.89 8.95
N THR A 346 12.23 0.73 9.82
CA THR A 346 12.50 -0.56 10.49
C THR A 346 11.49 -0.86 11.58
N GLN A 347 10.72 0.13 11.99
CA GLN A 347 9.59 -0.03 12.91
C GLN A 347 8.38 0.72 12.37
N THR A 348 7.30 0.03 12.05
CA THR A 348 6.09 0.62 11.50
C THR A 348 4.88 0.29 12.37
N SER A 349 4.08 1.32 12.66
CA SER A 349 2.78 1.18 13.31
C SER A 349 1.69 1.50 12.29
N TYR A 350 1.01 0.48 11.80
CA TYR A 350 -0.15 0.64 10.94
C TYR A 350 -1.41 0.86 11.77
N GLU A 351 -2.38 1.60 11.22
CA GLU A 351 -3.68 1.80 11.84
C GLU A 351 -4.47 0.48 11.94
N ASN A 352 -4.32 -0.38 10.94
CA ASN A 352 -4.96 -1.70 10.88
C ASN A 352 -4.13 -2.68 10.03
N GLN A 353 -4.57 -3.96 9.96
CA GLN A 353 -3.87 -5.01 9.24
C GLN A 353 -3.83 -4.78 7.72
N THR A 354 -4.76 -4.02 7.14
CA THR A 354 -4.78 -3.73 5.70
C THR A 354 -3.70 -2.73 5.27
N LYS A 355 -2.95 -2.16 6.22
CA LYS A 355 -1.77 -1.30 5.99
C LYS A 355 -2.03 -0.02 5.17
N LYS A 356 -3.26 0.48 5.15
CA LYS A 356 -3.68 1.66 4.36
C LYS A 356 -3.31 3.01 4.99
N ALA A 357 -2.91 3.04 6.24
CA ALA A 357 -2.41 4.24 6.93
C ALA A 357 -1.39 3.88 8.02
N ILE A 358 -0.43 4.77 8.27
CA ILE A 358 0.54 4.64 9.36
C ILE A 358 0.34 5.70 10.43
N THR A 359 0.68 5.36 11.68
CA THR A 359 0.44 6.18 12.88
C THR A 359 1.72 6.59 13.62
N ASN A 360 2.89 6.19 13.14
CA ASN A 360 4.18 6.58 13.69
C ASN A 360 4.27 8.10 13.88
N LYS A 361 4.87 8.56 14.98
CA LYS A 361 5.04 10.00 15.28
C LYS A 361 6.32 10.57 14.70
N PHE A 362 7.41 9.81 14.74
CA PHE A 362 8.70 10.27 14.22
C PHE A 362 8.71 10.41 12.68
N VAL A 363 8.00 9.55 11.95
CA VAL A 363 7.97 9.60 10.48
C VAL A 363 7.49 10.96 9.95
N PRO A 364 6.34 11.55 10.41
CA PRO A 364 5.91 12.85 9.92
C PRO A 364 6.83 14.00 10.35
N GLU A 365 7.46 13.93 11.52
CA GLU A 365 8.42 14.94 11.97
C GLU A 365 9.65 14.97 11.07
N ALA A 366 10.24 13.77 10.84
CA ALA A 366 11.40 13.61 9.97
C ALA A 366 11.09 14.02 8.53
N MET A 367 9.92 13.64 8.00
CA MET A 367 9.50 13.96 6.64
C MET A 367 9.20 15.45 6.47
N ALA A 368 8.55 16.10 7.44
CA ALA A 368 8.24 17.53 7.37
C ALA A 368 9.51 18.39 7.41
N GLU A 369 10.48 18.03 8.25
CA GLU A 369 11.79 18.70 8.28
C GLU A 369 12.54 18.51 6.96
N PHE A 370 12.62 17.25 6.50
CA PHE A 370 13.27 16.88 5.25
C PHE A 370 12.71 17.64 4.06
N LEU A 371 11.37 17.67 3.90
CA LEU A 371 10.72 18.36 2.79
C LEU A 371 10.91 19.88 2.87
N ARG A 372 10.77 20.50 4.05
CA ARG A 372 10.99 21.95 4.19
C ARG A 372 12.39 22.35 3.77
N THR A 373 13.39 21.62 4.25
CA THR A 373 14.79 21.92 3.92
C THR A 373 15.05 21.80 2.41
N ASN A 374 14.60 20.70 1.78
CA ASN A 374 14.81 20.50 0.35
C ASN A 374 14.03 21.51 -0.51
N LEU A 375 12.80 21.87 -0.13
CA LEU A 375 12.00 22.87 -0.85
C LEU A 375 12.63 24.26 -0.75
N GLU A 376 13.15 24.67 0.42
CA GLU A 376 13.85 25.94 0.58
C GLU A 376 15.10 26.02 -0.29
N ILE A 377 15.91 24.95 -0.30
CA ILE A 377 17.08 24.86 -1.16
C ILE A 377 16.67 24.90 -2.64
N TYR A 378 15.64 24.11 -3.02
CA TYR A 378 15.16 24.05 -4.38
C TYR A 378 14.69 25.42 -4.91
N PHE A 379 13.97 26.19 -4.11
CA PHE A 379 13.51 27.53 -4.49
C PHE A 379 14.62 28.55 -4.63
N ILE A 380 15.73 28.39 -3.90
CA ILE A 380 16.92 29.23 -4.04
C ILE A 380 17.69 28.86 -5.32
N GLU A 381 17.91 27.56 -5.54
CA GLU A 381 18.71 27.06 -6.67
C GLU A 381 17.98 27.17 -8.01
N ASN A 382 16.64 27.03 -8.00
CA ASN A 382 15.80 26.96 -9.18
C ASN A 382 14.79 28.11 -9.22
N HIS A 383 15.28 29.34 -9.24
CA HIS A 383 14.48 30.55 -9.15
C HIS A 383 13.34 30.61 -10.20
N PHE A 384 13.60 30.21 -11.44
CA PHE A 384 12.58 30.21 -12.49
C PHE A 384 11.44 29.23 -12.19
N ASP A 385 11.75 28.06 -11.67
CA ASP A 385 10.73 27.08 -11.27
C ASP A 385 9.96 27.54 -10.05
N ALA A 386 10.65 28.11 -9.05
CA ALA A 386 10.02 28.71 -7.88
C ALA A 386 9.00 29.81 -8.27
N GLU A 387 9.33 30.62 -9.27
CA GLU A 387 8.45 31.66 -9.78
C GLU A 387 7.21 31.09 -10.46
N LYS A 388 7.36 30.08 -11.33
CA LYS A 388 6.23 29.39 -11.98
C LYS A 388 5.32 28.72 -10.94
N ILE A 389 5.89 28.06 -9.93
CA ILE A 389 5.13 27.44 -8.83
C ILE A 389 4.33 28.47 -8.07
N ALA A 390 4.98 29.58 -7.68
CA ALA A 390 4.34 30.66 -6.95
C ALA A 390 3.18 31.29 -7.73
N GLU A 391 3.37 31.55 -9.02
CA GLU A 391 2.33 32.07 -9.89
C GLU A 391 1.15 31.10 -10.01
N GLN A 392 1.39 29.82 -10.28
CA GLN A 392 0.32 28.84 -10.43
C GLN A 392 -0.46 28.66 -9.13
N VAL A 393 0.21 28.55 -7.98
CA VAL A 393 -0.44 28.43 -6.67
C VAL A 393 -1.31 29.66 -6.36
N LEU A 394 -0.85 30.87 -6.71
CA LEU A 394 -1.67 32.09 -6.54
C LEU A 394 -2.87 32.13 -7.49
N ILE A 395 -2.71 31.62 -8.72
CA ILE A 395 -3.84 31.49 -9.67
C ILE A 395 -4.89 30.54 -9.08
N ASN A 396 -4.49 29.35 -8.61
CA ASN A 396 -5.39 28.37 -8.00
C ASN A 396 -6.13 28.96 -6.79
N LYS A 397 -5.40 29.63 -5.89
CA LYS A 397 -5.95 30.30 -4.71
C LYS A 397 -7.00 31.35 -5.08
N ARG A 398 -6.66 32.27 -5.97
CA ARG A 398 -7.55 33.37 -6.38
C ARG A 398 -8.77 32.84 -7.09
N SER A 399 -8.63 31.81 -7.91
CA SER A 399 -9.73 31.09 -8.56
C SER A 399 -10.67 30.46 -7.54
N ARG A 400 -10.13 29.71 -6.58
CA ARG A 400 -10.88 29.07 -5.49
C ARG A 400 -11.65 30.09 -4.66
N GLU A 401 -10.99 31.16 -4.21
CA GLU A 401 -11.63 32.23 -3.43
C GLU A 401 -12.74 32.96 -4.20
N SER A 402 -12.52 33.18 -5.50
CA SER A 402 -13.55 33.80 -6.37
C SER A 402 -14.77 32.89 -6.51
N ALA A 403 -14.56 31.59 -6.74
CA ALA A 403 -15.63 30.60 -6.83
C ALA A 403 -16.42 30.51 -5.51
N GLU A 404 -15.72 30.52 -4.36
CA GLU A 404 -16.36 30.47 -3.05
C GLU A 404 -17.20 31.71 -2.75
N LYS A 405 -16.70 32.91 -3.08
CA LYS A 405 -17.45 34.15 -2.98
C LYS A 405 -18.70 34.15 -3.85
N ALA A 406 -18.59 33.66 -5.10
CA ALA A 406 -19.72 33.51 -5.99
C ALA A 406 -20.79 32.55 -5.42
N ARG A 407 -20.37 31.40 -4.92
CA ARG A 407 -21.25 30.40 -4.26
C ARG A 407 -21.97 30.99 -3.06
N LEU A 408 -21.25 31.70 -2.18
CA LEU A 408 -21.84 32.35 -1.01
C LEU A 408 -22.86 33.43 -1.40
N ASN A 409 -22.57 34.22 -2.43
CA ASN A 409 -23.50 35.25 -2.94
C ASN A 409 -24.77 34.59 -3.51
N ILE A 410 -24.64 33.49 -4.25
CA ILE A 410 -25.81 32.76 -4.77
C ILE A 410 -26.61 32.19 -3.61
N LYS A 411 -25.94 31.55 -2.61
CA LYS A 411 -26.62 31.03 -1.42
C LYS A 411 -27.37 32.11 -0.66
N LYS A 412 -26.77 33.30 -0.46
CA LYS A 412 -27.42 34.43 0.20
C LYS A 412 -28.65 34.91 -0.59
N LYS A 413 -28.55 35.00 -1.92
CA LYS A 413 -29.69 35.38 -2.78
C LYS A 413 -30.82 34.36 -2.71
N LEU A 414 -30.51 33.08 -2.70
CA LEU A 414 -31.50 32.00 -2.59
C LEU A 414 -32.14 31.96 -1.18
N SER A 415 -31.34 32.10 -0.13
CA SER A 415 -31.86 32.10 1.24
C SER A 415 -32.64 33.35 1.60
N GLY A 416 -32.26 34.53 1.05
CA GLY A 416 -33.04 35.76 1.19
C GLY A 416 -34.38 35.73 0.45
N ASN A 417 -34.55 34.83 -0.53
CA ASN A 417 -35.85 34.62 -1.23
C ASN A 417 -36.71 33.54 -0.51
N ILE A 418 -36.23 32.91 0.56
CA ILE A 418 -37.01 31.97 1.38
C ILE A 418 -37.49 32.67 2.66
N ASP A 419 -37.87 33.93 2.55
CA ASP A 419 -38.66 34.57 3.60
C ASP A 419 -40.12 34.15 3.38
N ILE A 420 -40.50 33.02 3.95
CA ILE A 420 -41.83 32.44 3.85
C ILE A 420 -42.88 33.39 4.44
N ALA A 421 -42.51 34.25 5.38
CA ALA A 421 -43.36 35.24 5.98
C ALA A 421 -43.85 36.29 4.98
N ASN A 422 -43.03 36.62 3.94
CA ASN A 422 -43.42 37.60 2.91
C ASN A 422 -44.16 37.00 1.68
N ARG A 423 -44.26 35.68 1.59
CA ARG A 423 -44.96 34.98 0.49
C ARG A 423 -46.36 34.50 0.81
N VAL A 424 -46.73 34.46 2.09
CA VAL A 424 -48.06 34.04 2.53
C VAL A 424 -48.77 35.22 3.12
N GLN A 425 -49.58 35.93 2.33
CA GLN A 425 -50.42 37.08 2.77
C GLN A 425 -51.53 36.73 3.79
N LYS A 426 -51.55 35.51 4.33
CA LYS A 426 -52.48 35.06 5.35
C LYS A 426 -51.86 34.02 6.31
N PHE A 427 -50.91 34.47 7.11
CA PHE A 427 -50.68 33.78 8.39
C PHE A 427 -51.45 34.54 9.45
N VAL A 428 -52.60 34.01 9.84
CA VAL A 428 -53.32 34.44 11.06
C VAL A 428 -52.78 33.62 12.21
N ASP A 429 -52.17 34.30 13.16
CA ASP A 429 -51.69 33.70 14.41
C ASP A 429 -52.93 33.25 15.21
N CYS A 430 -53.15 31.93 15.34
CA CYS A 430 -54.16 31.39 16.20
C CYS A 430 -53.66 31.45 17.63
N ARG A 431 -53.86 32.60 18.30
CA ARG A 431 -53.82 32.68 19.75
C ARG A 431 -55.23 32.42 20.27
N SER A 432 -55.42 31.27 20.91
CA SER A 432 -56.50 31.04 21.89
C SER A 432 -55.92 31.14 23.26
#